data_90cbf68614db40e2c6fa3b4fc997d3c3
#
_entry.id   90cbf68614db40e2c6fa3b4fc997d3c3
#
_cell.length_a   1.000
_cell.length_b   1.000
_cell.length_c   1.000
_cell.angle_alpha   90.00
_cell.angle_beta   90.00
_cell.angle_gamma   90.00
#
_symmetry.space_group_name_H-M   'P 1'
#
loop_
_entity.id
_entity.type
_entity.pdbx_description
1 polymer ?
#
loop_
_entity_poly.entity_id
_entity_poly.type
_entity_poly.pdbx_seq_one_letter_code
_entity_poly.pdbx_strand_id
1 'polypeptide(L)'
;MNNSIFDKLKRAEQGAKLSILSYLLLTILKLCAGLFFKSSALVADGINNATDVISSVCVLIGLKISRKPADEDHLYGHFRAELISTLIASFIMLYAGIEVVMYAVKKIISGTIEQPSILSAVVAFIASVIMLGVYFYNIRLAKKIGSKSLKAAALDNLSDAFVSIGTLIGIIATYIGIPIADSVVAIIVGLLIIYTSISIFKESTHVLTDGVDTEVIDKVNDIVTDINGVTSIVDTKGRTHGLLYFIDITVTVDSSLNVKQSHDITVNIEKALSKEFYYCDTLVHLEPHVIACHTY
;
A
#
# COMPACT_ATOMS: atom_id res chain seq x y z
N MET A 1 -21.28 17.20 12.44
CA MET A 1 -20.26 16.19 12.19
C MET A 1 -18.99 16.57 12.98
N ASN A 2 -18.53 15.70 13.85
CA ASN A 2 -17.75 16.01 15.05
C ASN A 2 -16.38 16.65 14.81
N ASN A 3 -16.13 17.84 15.42
CA ASN A 3 -14.80 18.48 15.53
C ASN A 3 -13.71 17.51 16.00
N SER A 4 -14.07 16.47 16.78
CA SER A 4 -13.15 15.45 17.28
C SER A 4 -12.55 14.55 16.17
N ILE A 5 -13.26 14.27 15.07
CA ILE A 5 -12.78 13.46 13.95
C ILE A 5 -11.78 14.26 13.10
N PHE A 6 -12.10 15.53 12.83
CA PHE A 6 -11.20 16.43 12.09
C PHE A 6 -9.88 16.65 12.85
N ASP A 7 -9.93 16.78 14.17
CA ASP A 7 -8.72 16.91 14.99
C ASP A 7 -7.87 15.63 14.98
N LYS A 8 -8.50 14.45 14.97
CA LYS A 8 -7.79 13.17 14.83
C LYS A 8 -7.12 13.03 13.46
N LEU A 9 -7.83 13.36 12.38
CA LEU A 9 -7.29 13.34 11.00
C LEU A 9 -6.12 14.32 10.85
N LYS A 10 -6.26 15.55 11.37
CA LYS A 10 -5.18 16.55 11.35
C LYS A 10 -3.92 16.09 12.10
N ARG A 11 -4.10 15.40 13.23
CA ARG A 11 -2.97 14.81 13.97
C ARG A 11 -2.33 13.63 13.23
N ALA A 12 -3.12 12.77 12.57
CA ALA A 12 -2.59 11.72 11.73
C ALA A 12 -1.75 12.28 10.58
N GLU A 13 -2.24 13.35 9.93
CA GLU A 13 -1.51 14.08 8.90
C GLU A 13 -0.17 14.65 9.38
N GLN A 14 -0.10 15.15 10.62
CA GLN A 14 1.15 15.61 11.21
C GLN A 14 2.18 14.49 11.36
N GLY A 15 1.75 13.29 11.78
CA GLY A 15 2.62 12.11 11.85
C GLY A 15 3.15 11.69 10.48
N ALA A 16 2.28 11.66 9.47
CA ALA A 16 2.68 11.36 8.10
C ALA A 16 3.67 12.40 7.52
N LYS A 17 3.43 13.68 7.75
CA LYS A 17 4.36 14.75 7.34
C LYS A 17 5.73 14.61 8.01
N LEU A 18 5.76 14.22 9.28
CA LEU A 18 7.02 13.97 9.98
C LEU A 18 7.79 12.81 9.34
N SER A 19 7.13 11.70 8.98
CA SER A 19 7.76 10.59 8.27
C SER A 19 8.34 11.03 6.93
N ILE A 20 7.57 11.72 6.08
CA ILE A 20 8.02 12.19 4.76
C ILE A 20 9.23 13.12 4.88
N LEU A 21 9.18 14.07 5.81
CA LEU A 21 10.30 14.99 6.05
C LEU A 21 11.55 14.24 6.51
N SER A 22 11.39 13.25 7.41
CA SER A 22 12.49 12.40 7.88
C SER A 22 13.08 11.58 6.74
N TYR A 23 12.25 10.96 5.90
CA TYR A 23 12.71 10.22 4.72
C TYR A 23 13.51 11.11 3.76
N LEU A 24 13.01 12.30 3.44
CA LEU A 24 13.70 13.23 2.54
C LEU A 24 15.07 13.63 3.11
N LEU A 25 15.12 13.98 4.38
CA LEU A 25 16.34 14.41 5.06
C LEU A 25 17.35 13.27 5.16
N LEU A 26 16.90 12.06 5.51
CA LEU A 26 17.74 10.87 5.60
C LEU A 26 18.22 10.39 4.22
N THR A 27 17.40 10.48 3.18
CA THR A 27 17.80 10.21 1.80
C THR A 27 19.03 11.05 1.42
N ILE A 28 18.93 12.36 1.59
CA ILE A 28 20.02 13.29 1.25
C ILE A 28 21.28 12.97 2.10
N LEU A 29 21.09 12.82 3.41
CA LEU A 29 22.20 12.54 4.33
C LEU A 29 22.91 11.22 4.00
N LYS A 30 22.15 10.12 3.81
CA LYS A 30 22.69 8.79 3.54
C LYS A 30 23.34 8.70 2.16
N LEU A 31 22.73 9.27 1.12
CA LEU A 31 23.30 9.27 -0.23
C LEU A 31 24.61 10.09 -0.27
N CYS A 32 24.60 11.31 0.26
CA CYS A 32 25.80 12.13 0.30
C CYS A 32 26.91 11.47 1.10
N ALA A 33 26.61 10.98 2.30
CA ALA A 33 27.60 10.33 3.14
C ALA A 33 28.05 8.97 2.56
N GLY A 34 27.15 8.17 2.00
CA GLY A 34 27.47 6.88 1.39
C GLY A 34 28.41 7.01 0.20
N LEU A 35 28.17 7.99 -0.67
CA LEU A 35 29.05 8.30 -1.80
C LEU A 35 30.38 8.87 -1.35
N PHE A 36 30.39 9.83 -0.41
CA PHE A 36 31.61 10.50 0.05
C PHE A 36 32.50 9.55 0.85
N PHE A 37 31.91 8.70 1.70
CA PHE A 37 32.62 7.74 2.57
C PHE A 37 32.71 6.33 1.96
N LYS A 38 32.30 6.15 0.69
CA LYS A 38 32.47 4.92 -0.10
C LYS A 38 31.79 3.66 0.49
N SER A 39 30.66 3.83 1.19
CA SER A 39 29.85 2.73 1.71
C SER A 39 28.70 2.37 0.76
N SER A 40 28.76 1.18 0.18
CA SER A 40 27.71 0.67 -0.71
C SER A 40 26.42 0.38 0.06
N ALA A 41 26.52 -0.11 1.29
CA ALA A 41 25.37 -0.37 2.15
C ALA A 41 24.65 0.93 2.52
N LEU A 42 25.39 2.01 2.84
CA LEU A 42 24.79 3.31 3.17
C LEU A 42 24.13 3.97 1.94
N VAL A 43 24.71 3.81 0.74
CA VAL A 43 24.09 4.25 -0.51
C VAL A 43 22.79 3.46 -0.76
N ALA A 44 22.81 2.13 -0.61
CA ALA A 44 21.63 1.28 -0.77
C ALA A 44 20.51 1.67 0.21
N ASP A 45 20.83 1.89 1.48
CA ASP A 45 19.89 2.37 2.51
C ASP A 45 19.34 3.78 2.18
N GLY A 46 20.18 4.67 1.61
CA GLY A 46 19.75 5.97 1.10
C GLY A 46 18.80 5.87 -0.09
N ILE A 47 19.03 4.94 -1.02
CA ILE A 47 18.14 4.65 -2.16
C ILE A 47 16.83 4.05 -1.64
N ASN A 48 16.84 3.18 -0.64
CA ASN A 48 15.62 2.68 -0.01
C ASN A 48 14.73 3.84 0.45
N ASN A 49 15.25 4.75 1.26
CA ASN A 49 14.48 5.92 1.69
C ASN A 49 14.06 6.84 0.51
N ALA A 50 14.86 6.94 -0.56
CA ALA A 50 14.48 7.68 -1.76
C ALA A 50 13.28 7.04 -2.46
N THR A 51 13.21 5.70 -2.54
CA THR A 51 12.06 4.99 -3.12
C THR A 51 10.78 5.23 -2.32
N ASP A 52 10.85 5.33 -0.99
CA ASP A 52 9.71 5.64 -0.13
C ASP A 52 9.18 7.05 -0.38
N VAL A 53 10.09 8.02 -0.57
CA VAL A 53 9.71 9.40 -0.97
C VAL A 53 9.04 9.41 -2.35
N ILE A 54 9.62 8.72 -3.34
CA ILE A 54 9.07 8.64 -4.71
C ILE A 54 7.68 8.00 -4.68
N SER A 55 7.53 6.88 -3.98
CA SER A 55 6.25 6.19 -3.81
C SER A 55 5.20 7.12 -3.21
N SER A 56 5.55 7.82 -2.12
CA SER A 56 4.66 8.79 -1.47
C SER A 56 4.23 9.93 -2.41
N VAL A 57 5.16 10.46 -3.22
CA VAL A 57 4.86 11.51 -4.21
C VAL A 57 3.94 10.99 -5.31
N CYS A 58 4.21 9.80 -5.85
CA CYS A 58 3.35 9.16 -6.87
C CYS A 58 1.93 8.96 -6.34
N VAL A 59 1.79 8.43 -5.13
CA VAL A 59 0.48 8.25 -4.46
C VAL A 59 -0.23 9.60 -4.30
N LEU A 60 0.47 10.65 -3.86
CA LEU A 60 -0.13 11.99 -3.73
C LEU A 60 -0.63 12.55 -5.07
N ILE A 61 0.14 12.37 -6.14
CA ILE A 61 -0.27 12.77 -7.49
C ILE A 61 -1.49 11.98 -7.94
N GLY A 62 -1.45 10.65 -7.78
CA GLY A 62 -2.55 9.76 -8.09
C GLY A 62 -3.83 10.12 -7.35
N LEU A 63 -3.75 10.35 -6.05
CA LEU A 63 -4.87 10.80 -5.20
C LEU A 63 -5.42 12.16 -5.64
N LYS A 64 -4.57 13.09 -6.07
CA LYS A 64 -5.01 14.39 -6.59
C LYS A 64 -5.81 14.23 -7.88
N ILE A 65 -5.40 13.34 -8.77
CA ILE A 65 -6.09 13.06 -10.02
C ILE A 65 -7.38 12.28 -9.74
N SER A 66 -7.34 11.26 -8.86
CA SER A 66 -8.49 10.42 -8.54
C SER A 66 -9.66 11.17 -7.90
N ARG A 67 -9.40 12.34 -7.30
CA ARG A 67 -10.45 13.23 -6.76
C ARG A 67 -11.24 14.01 -7.80
N LYS A 68 -10.82 13.98 -9.08
CA LYS A 68 -11.60 14.61 -10.14
C LYS A 68 -12.91 13.84 -10.31
N PRO A 69 -14.05 14.55 -10.37
CA PRO A 69 -15.34 13.92 -10.61
C PRO A 69 -15.39 13.26 -11.99
N ALA A 70 -16.42 12.48 -12.24
CA ALA A 70 -16.74 11.97 -13.56
C ALA A 70 -16.89 13.13 -14.57
N ASP A 71 -16.37 12.93 -15.77
CA ASP A 71 -16.46 13.84 -16.91
C ASP A 71 -16.96 13.08 -18.16
N GLU A 72 -16.96 13.75 -19.33
CA GLU A 72 -17.51 13.16 -20.57
C GLU A 72 -16.74 11.92 -21.03
N ASP A 73 -15.43 11.84 -20.73
CA ASP A 73 -14.56 10.74 -21.13
C ASP A 73 -14.43 9.65 -20.03
N HIS A 74 -14.66 10.01 -18.76
CA HIS A 74 -14.49 9.14 -17.60
C HIS A 74 -15.77 9.08 -16.76
N LEU A 75 -16.77 8.37 -17.24
CA LEU A 75 -18.11 8.30 -16.63
C LEU A 75 -18.11 7.71 -15.20
N TYR A 76 -17.12 6.86 -14.87
CA TYR A 76 -16.92 6.31 -13.53
C TYR A 76 -15.95 7.15 -12.67
N GLY A 77 -15.53 8.33 -13.15
CA GLY A 77 -14.53 9.17 -12.49
C GLY A 77 -13.10 8.69 -12.69
N HIS A 78 -12.16 9.33 -12.00
CA HIS A 78 -10.72 9.13 -12.19
C HIS A 78 -10.08 8.26 -11.09
N PHE A 79 -10.84 7.45 -10.37
CA PHE A 79 -10.36 6.71 -9.20
C PHE A 79 -9.18 5.77 -9.49
N ARG A 80 -9.08 5.20 -10.70
CA ARG A 80 -7.97 4.32 -11.09
C ARG A 80 -6.63 5.04 -11.27
N ALA A 81 -6.61 6.38 -11.30
CA ALA A 81 -5.37 7.15 -11.44
C ALA A 81 -4.39 6.93 -10.28
N GLU A 82 -4.90 6.68 -9.07
CA GLU A 82 -4.08 6.31 -7.91
C GLU A 82 -3.31 5.01 -8.17
N LEU A 83 -3.99 3.97 -8.65
CA LEU A 83 -3.39 2.67 -8.95
C LEU A 83 -2.33 2.76 -10.05
N ILE A 84 -2.61 3.54 -11.11
CA ILE A 84 -1.64 3.78 -12.20
C ILE A 84 -0.39 4.48 -11.66
N SER A 85 -0.55 5.48 -10.81
CA SER A 85 0.57 6.20 -10.19
C SER A 85 1.41 5.27 -9.30
N THR A 86 0.76 4.40 -8.53
CA THR A 86 1.41 3.41 -7.68
C THR A 86 2.15 2.36 -8.52
N LEU A 87 1.57 1.96 -9.67
CA LEU A 87 2.23 1.05 -10.62
C LEU A 87 3.50 1.69 -11.21
N ILE A 88 3.45 2.97 -11.60
CA ILE A 88 4.63 3.71 -12.08
C ILE A 88 5.71 3.76 -11.00
N ALA A 89 5.32 4.06 -9.75
CA ALA A 89 6.26 4.06 -8.62
C ALA A 89 6.94 2.71 -8.45
N SER A 90 6.19 1.59 -8.54
CA SER A 90 6.75 0.24 -8.41
C SER A 90 7.80 -0.08 -9.48
N PHE A 91 7.64 0.38 -10.73
CA PHE A 91 8.67 0.22 -11.77
C PHE A 91 9.94 1.02 -11.47
N ILE A 92 9.80 2.25 -10.97
CA ILE A 92 10.96 3.08 -10.58
C ILE A 92 11.73 2.42 -9.43
N MET A 93 11.00 1.91 -8.42
CA MET A 93 11.59 1.19 -7.29
C MET A 93 12.28 -0.10 -7.75
N LEU A 94 11.67 -0.87 -8.65
CA LEU A 94 12.25 -2.10 -9.19
C LEU A 94 13.59 -1.81 -9.90
N TYR A 95 13.60 -0.79 -10.75
CA TYR A 95 14.81 -0.36 -11.44
C TYR A 95 15.90 0.05 -10.44
N ALA A 96 15.57 0.88 -9.45
CA ALA A 96 16.52 1.30 -8.42
C ALA A 96 17.09 0.12 -7.62
N GLY A 97 16.26 -0.85 -7.24
CA GLY A 97 16.69 -2.06 -6.53
C GLY A 97 17.64 -2.92 -7.37
N ILE A 98 17.35 -3.12 -8.66
CA ILE A 98 18.23 -3.84 -9.59
C ILE A 98 19.59 -3.14 -9.72
N GLU A 99 19.60 -1.82 -9.90
CA GLU A 99 20.85 -1.03 -9.99
C GLU A 99 21.71 -1.17 -8.72
N VAL A 100 21.08 -1.12 -7.54
CA VAL A 100 21.81 -1.33 -6.26
C VAL A 100 22.47 -2.71 -6.21
N VAL A 101 21.73 -3.76 -6.55
CA VAL A 101 22.24 -5.13 -6.56
C VAL A 101 23.38 -5.28 -7.57
N MET A 102 23.16 -4.81 -8.80
CA MET A 102 24.17 -4.89 -9.87
C MET A 102 25.45 -4.14 -9.50
N TYR A 103 25.35 -2.95 -8.92
CA TYR A 103 26.48 -2.18 -8.45
C TYR A 103 27.28 -2.91 -7.36
N ALA A 104 26.60 -3.45 -6.36
CA ALA A 104 27.23 -4.18 -5.26
C ALA A 104 27.90 -5.48 -5.74
N VAL A 105 27.22 -6.26 -6.62
CA VAL A 105 27.79 -7.48 -7.23
C VAL A 105 29.01 -7.15 -8.09
N LYS A 106 28.95 -6.12 -8.93
CA LYS A 106 30.07 -5.68 -9.76
C LYS A 106 31.28 -5.31 -8.89
N LYS A 107 31.06 -4.64 -7.76
CA LYS A 107 32.11 -4.25 -6.80
C LYS A 107 32.79 -5.47 -6.19
N ILE A 108 32.03 -6.53 -5.87
CA ILE A 108 32.54 -7.78 -5.34
C ILE A 108 33.39 -8.51 -6.41
N ILE A 109 32.86 -8.66 -7.65
CA ILE A 109 33.53 -9.40 -8.72
C ILE A 109 34.80 -8.70 -9.18
N SER A 110 34.82 -7.38 -9.26
CA SER A 110 36.00 -6.60 -9.66
C SER A 110 37.09 -6.54 -8.59
N GLY A 111 36.80 -7.01 -7.37
CA GLY A 111 37.74 -6.92 -6.24
C GLY A 111 38.03 -5.50 -5.77
N THR A 112 37.29 -4.51 -6.27
CA THR A 112 37.44 -3.09 -5.91
C THR A 112 36.72 -2.79 -4.58
N ILE A 113 36.95 -3.63 -3.58
CA ILE A 113 36.34 -3.46 -2.26
C ILE A 113 37.12 -2.39 -1.49
N GLU A 114 36.57 -1.19 -1.48
CA GLU A 114 37.10 -0.10 -0.66
C GLU A 114 36.55 -0.22 0.77
N GLN A 115 37.41 0.03 1.76
CA GLN A 115 36.93 0.13 3.13
C GLN A 115 36.13 1.42 3.31
N PRO A 116 34.85 1.32 3.74
CA PRO A 116 34.05 2.50 4.05
C PRO A 116 34.68 3.22 5.26
N SER A 117 34.55 4.54 5.28
CA SER A 117 34.96 5.32 6.46
C SER A 117 34.09 4.98 7.67
N ILE A 118 34.68 4.99 8.87
CA ILE A 118 33.95 4.83 10.12
C ILE A 118 32.81 5.90 10.28
N LEU A 119 32.95 7.04 9.61
CA LEU A 119 31.92 8.08 9.59
C LEU A 119 30.63 7.61 8.93
N SER A 120 30.67 6.66 7.98
CA SER A 120 29.45 6.04 7.42
C SER A 120 28.67 5.28 8.50
N ALA A 121 29.36 4.59 9.42
CA ALA A 121 28.71 3.91 10.55
C ALA A 121 28.03 4.91 11.49
N VAL A 122 28.66 6.06 11.75
CA VAL A 122 28.04 7.13 12.54
C VAL A 122 26.76 7.65 11.88
N VAL A 123 26.78 7.86 10.56
CA VAL A 123 25.59 8.30 9.81
C VAL A 123 24.50 7.24 9.86
N ALA A 124 24.81 5.95 9.64
CA ALA A 124 23.85 4.87 9.73
C ALA A 124 23.24 4.74 11.14
N PHE A 125 24.05 4.91 12.18
CA PHE A 125 23.58 4.95 13.57
C PHE A 125 22.62 6.12 13.81
N ILE A 126 23.00 7.34 13.42
CA ILE A 126 22.13 8.53 13.56
C ILE A 126 20.82 8.31 12.80
N ALA A 127 20.86 7.77 11.59
CA ALA A 127 19.68 7.49 10.79
C ALA A 127 18.75 6.48 11.49
N SER A 128 19.30 5.38 12.05
CA SER A 128 18.48 4.39 12.78
C SER A 128 17.83 5.01 14.03
N VAL A 129 18.54 5.85 14.77
CA VAL A 129 17.99 6.53 15.95
C VAL A 129 16.88 7.51 15.56
N ILE A 130 17.03 8.26 14.45
CA ILE A 130 15.99 9.16 13.94
C ILE A 130 14.74 8.36 13.57
N MET A 131 14.89 7.28 12.79
CA MET A 131 13.74 6.46 12.36
C MET A 131 13.05 5.77 13.54
N LEU A 132 13.79 5.28 14.54
CA LEU A 132 13.20 4.78 15.79
C LEU A 132 12.43 5.89 16.54
N GLY A 133 12.96 7.10 16.57
CA GLY A 133 12.28 8.26 17.15
C GLY A 133 10.95 8.56 16.45
N VAL A 134 10.95 8.57 15.12
CA VAL A 134 9.74 8.76 14.29
C VAL A 134 8.74 7.61 14.52
N TYR A 135 9.22 6.37 14.55
CA TYR A 135 8.40 5.20 14.90
C TYR A 135 7.69 5.37 16.25
N PHE A 136 8.45 5.66 17.31
CA PHE A 136 7.88 5.79 18.65
C PHE A 136 6.90 6.96 18.75
N TYR A 137 7.14 8.05 18.06
CA TYR A 137 6.21 9.16 17.98
C TYR A 137 4.90 8.74 17.26
N ASN A 138 5.02 8.17 16.06
CA ASN A 138 3.88 7.79 15.23
C ASN A 138 3.06 6.65 15.85
N ILE A 139 3.68 5.64 16.44
CA ILE A 139 2.94 4.51 17.06
C ILE A 139 2.16 4.96 18.30
N ARG A 140 2.73 5.87 19.11
CA ARG A 140 2.00 6.45 20.25
C ARG A 140 0.83 7.31 19.78
N LEU A 141 1.05 8.12 18.75
CA LEU A 141 0.01 8.97 18.18
C LEU A 141 -1.10 8.10 17.54
N ALA A 142 -0.75 7.07 16.75
CA ALA A 142 -1.68 6.13 16.14
C ALA A 142 -2.59 5.45 17.19
N LYS A 143 -1.99 4.97 18.30
CA LYS A 143 -2.75 4.39 19.41
C LYS A 143 -3.71 5.40 20.06
N LYS A 144 -3.27 6.65 20.24
CA LYS A 144 -4.07 7.72 20.87
C LYS A 144 -5.29 8.12 20.05
N ILE A 145 -5.17 8.11 18.71
CA ILE A 145 -6.25 8.56 17.80
C ILE A 145 -7.02 7.39 17.16
N GLY A 146 -6.56 6.14 17.34
CA GLY A 146 -7.17 4.95 16.74
C GLY A 146 -6.95 4.84 15.22
N SER A 147 -5.90 5.45 14.66
CA SER A 147 -5.63 5.47 13.22
C SER A 147 -4.85 4.23 12.77
N LYS A 148 -5.49 3.39 11.95
CA LYS A 148 -4.85 2.20 11.35
C LYS A 148 -3.77 2.59 10.32
N SER A 149 -4.02 3.62 9.50
CA SER A 149 -3.08 4.11 8.49
C SER A 149 -1.81 4.69 9.13
N LEU A 150 -1.93 5.50 10.19
CA LEU A 150 -0.75 5.99 10.91
C LEU A 150 0.00 4.88 11.63
N LYS A 151 -0.70 3.81 12.10
CA LYS A 151 -0.04 2.62 12.66
C LYS A 151 0.77 1.89 11.59
N ALA A 152 0.24 1.72 10.38
CA ALA A 152 0.98 1.14 9.25
C ALA A 152 2.24 1.97 8.93
N ALA A 153 2.10 3.29 8.74
CA ALA A 153 3.24 4.18 8.52
C ALA A 153 4.29 4.12 9.64
N ALA A 154 3.88 3.93 10.90
CA ALA A 154 4.82 3.73 11.99
C ALA A 154 5.60 2.41 11.86
N LEU A 155 4.95 1.32 11.44
CA LEU A 155 5.62 0.02 11.21
C LEU A 155 6.61 0.10 10.05
N ASP A 156 6.32 0.86 8.99
CA ASP A 156 7.26 1.14 7.90
C ASP A 156 8.51 1.86 8.44
N ASN A 157 8.34 2.91 9.26
CA ASN A 157 9.48 3.60 9.91
C ASN A 157 10.33 2.65 10.79
N LEU A 158 9.70 1.65 11.42
CA LEU A 158 10.43 0.62 12.17
C LEU A 158 11.25 -0.29 11.26
N SER A 159 10.67 -0.70 10.13
CA SER A 159 11.36 -1.52 9.12
C SER A 159 12.61 -0.79 8.59
N ASP A 160 12.50 0.50 8.29
CA ASP A 160 13.62 1.32 7.83
C ASP A 160 14.68 1.53 8.90
N ALA A 161 14.28 1.62 10.17
CA ALA A 161 15.24 1.63 11.27
C ALA A 161 16.05 0.33 11.32
N PHE A 162 15.43 -0.84 11.09
CA PHE A 162 16.14 -2.12 11.02
C PHE A 162 17.04 -2.22 9.79
N VAL A 163 16.65 -1.69 8.63
CA VAL A 163 17.51 -1.60 7.45
C VAL A 163 18.77 -0.77 7.77
N SER A 164 18.61 0.39 8.41
CA SER A 164 19.73 1.24 8.81
C SER A 164 20.63 0.59 9.87
N ILE A 165 20.06 -0.20 10.80
CA ILE A 165 20.84 -1.00 11.75
C ILE A 165 21.64 -2.10 11.02
N GLY A 166 21.03 -2.78 10.04
CA GLY A 166 21.70 -3.75 9.19
C GLY A 166 22.89 -3.12 8.43
N THR A 167 22.67 -1.93 7.87
CA THR A 167 23.70 -1.11 7.21
C THR A 167 24.85 -0.78 8.19
N LEU A 168 24.54 -0.35 9.40
CA LEU A 168 25.53 -0.09 10.45
C LEU A 168 26.39 -1.34 10.77
N ILE A 169 25.71 -2.49 10.94
CA ILE A 169 26.39 -3.77 11.21
C ILE A 169 27.31 -4.15 10.05
N GLY A 170 26.88 -4.00 8.80
CA GLY A 170 27.67 -4.27 7.60
C GLY A 170 28.94 -3.43 7.52
N ILE A 171 28.81 -2.13 7.80
CA ILE A 171 29.96 -1.20 7.82
C ILE A 171 30.94 -1.57 8.93
N ILE A 172 30.45 -1.86 10.15
CA ILE A 172 31.32 -2.28 11.28
C ILE A 172 31.98 -3.61 10.97
N ALA A 173 31.28 -4.58 10.40
CA ALA A 173 31.84 -5.88 10.03
C ALA A 173 32.98 -5.73 9.00
N THR A 174 32.88 -4.81 8.06
CA THR A 174 33.94 -4.47 7.13
C THR A 174 35.16 -3.91 7.88
N TYR A 175 34.94 -3.10 8.91
CA TYR A 175 36.01 -2.49 9.69
C TYR A 175 36.80 -3.50 10.55
N ILE A 176 36.13 -4.54 11.05
CA ILE A 176 36.77 -5.60 11.87
C ILE A 176 37.36 -6.74 11.03
N GLY A 177 37.47 -6.58 9.72
CA GLY A 177 38.20 -7.49 8.85
C GLY A 177 37.35 -8.38 7.93
N ILE A 178 36.10 -8.05 7.68
CA ILE A 178 35.24 -8.71 6.69
C ILE A 178 34.96 -7.73 5.55
N PRO A 179 35.89 -7.53 4.59
CA PRO A 179 35.80 -6.44 3.60
C PRO A 179 34.54 -6.49 2.72
N ILE A 180 33.99 -7.69 2.51
CA ILE A 180 32.81 -7.92 1.67
C ILE A 180 31.47 -7.54 2.34
N ALA A 181 31.46 -7.35 3.67
CA ALA A 181 30.23 -7.21 4.46
C ALA A 181 29.38 -6.00 4.01
N ASP A 182 29.96 -4.85 3.76
CA ASP A 182 29.26 -3.65 3.27
C ASP A 182 28.54 -3.92 1.94
N SER A 183 29.21 -4.61 0.99
CA SER A 183 28.61 -4.96 -0.30
C SER A 183 27.51 -6.02 -0.17
N VAL A 184 27.67 -6.99 0.73
CA VAL A 184 26.64 -8.01 1.01
C VAL A 184 25.39 -7.37 1.59
N VAL A 185 25.53 -6.44 2.53
CA VAL A 185 24.39 -5.69 3.08
C VAL A 185 23.72 -4.85 2.00
N ALA A 186 24.49 -4.21 1.11
CA ALA A 186 23.92 -3.48 -0.03
C ALA A 186 23.07 -4.39 -0.94
N ILE A 187 23.53 -5.63 -1.19
CA ILE A 187 22.71 -6.63 -1.95
C ILE A 187 21.44 -6.97 -1.20
N ILE A 188 21.48 -7.21 0.10
CA ILE A 188 20.31 -7.53 0.91
C ILE A 188 19.30 -6.37 0.85
N VAL A 189 19.75 -5.13 1.03
CA VAL A 189 18.88 -3.95 0.94
C VAL A 189 18.30 -3.80 -0.48
N GLY A 190 19.10 -3.98 -1.53
CA GLY A 190 18.62 -3.96 -2.91
C GLY A 190 17.57 -5.04 -3.21
N LEU A 191 17.75 -6.26 -2.66
CA LEU A 191 16.74 -7.33 -2.77
C LEU A 191 15.46 -7.01 -2.01
N LEU A 192 15.53 -6.32 -0.87
CA LEU A 192 14.37 -5.81 -0.15
C LEU A 192 13.59 -4.80 -0.99
N ILE A 193 14.28 -3.85 -1.63
CA ILE A 193 13.64 -2.87 -2.54
C ILE A 193 12.94 -3.60 -3.69
N ILE A 194 13.59 -4.60 -4.33
CA ILE A 194 12.99 -5.42 -5.40
C ILE A 194 11.75 -6.15 -4.89
N TYR A 195 11.83 -6.80 -3.73
CA TYR A 195 10.70 -7.52 -3.13
C TYR A 195 9.51 -6.61 -2.89
N THR A 196 9.74 -5.44 -2.27
CA THR A 196 8.69 -4.44 -2.00
C THR A 196 8.06 -3.92 -3.30
N SER A 197 8.90 -3.61 -4.31
CA SER A 197 8.40 -3.15 -5.61
C SER A 197 7.52 -4.18 -6.31
N ILE A 198 7.91 -5.47 -6.29
CA ILE A 198 7.11 -6.58 -6.85
C ILE A 198 5.80 -6.76 -6.09
N SER A 199 5.81 -6.60 -4.76
CA SER A 199 4.60 -6.67 -3.94
C SER A 199 3.61 -5.58 -4.31
N ILE A 200 4.07 -4.33 -4.40
CA ILE A 200 3.25 -3.18 -4.81
C ILE A 200 2.72 -3.35 -6.24
N PHE A 201 3.58 -3.86 -7.16
CA PHE A 201 3.18 -4.16 -8.53
C PHE A 201 2.04 -5.18 -8.58
N LYS A 202 2.18 -6.30 -7.86
CA LYS A 202 1.15 -7.37 -7.81
C LYS A 202 -0.17 -6.86 -7.25
N GLU A 203 -0.14 -6.14 -6.14
CA GLU A 203 -1.33 -5.55 -5.52
C GLU A 203 -2.02 -4.58 -6.47
N SER A 204 -1.27 -3.63 -7.05
CA SER A 204 -1.82 -2.66 -8.00
C SER A 204 -2.41 -3.33 -9.24
N THR A 205 -1.73 -4.36 -9.77
CA THR A 205 -2.18 -5.12 -10.95
C THR A 205 -3.44 -5.93 -10.63
N HIS A 206 -3.50 -6.56 -9.45
CA HIS A 206 -4.68 -7.32 -9.01
C HIS A 206 -5.93 -6.43 -9.00
N VAL A 207 -5.83 -5.23 -8.42
CA VAL A 207 -6.97 -4.29 -8.39
C VAL A 207 -7.27 -3.71 -9.78
N LEU A 208 -6.25 -3.41 -10.61
CA LEU A 208 -6.45 -2.91 -11.97
C LEU A 208 -7.15 -3.92 -12.89
N THR A 209 -6.97 -5.21 -12.62
CA THR A 209 -7.63 -6.32 -13.34
C THR A 209 -8.95 -6.76 -12.68
N ASP A 210 -9.60 -5.83 -11.96
CA ASP A 210 -10.87 -6.04 -11.29
C ASP A 210 -10.85 -7.11 -10.18
N GLY A 211 -9.66 -7.34 -9.59
CA GLY A 211 -9.51 -8.19 -8.40
C GLY A 211 -10.15 -7.56 -7.16
N VAL A 212 -10.75 -8.41 -6.34
CA VAL A 212 -11.35 -8.05 -5.05
C VAL A 212 -11.04 -9.14 -4.04
N ASP A 213 -10.91 -8.77 -2.77
CA ASP A 213 -10.68 -9.74 -1.70
C ASP A 213 -11.89 -10.67 -1.52
N THR A 214 -11.66 -11.97 -1.44
CA THR A 214 -12.73 -12.97 -1.24
C THR A 214 -13.53 -12.72 0.03
N GLU A 215 -12.90 -12.23 1.09
CA GLU A 215 -13.58 -11.84 2.35
C GLU A 215 -14.66 -10.76 2.14
N VAL A 216 -14.46 -9.86 1.17
CA VAL A 216 -15.46 -8.84 0.80
C VAL A 216 -16.67 -9.49 0.15
N ILE A 217 -16.44 -10.42 -0.79
CA ILE A 217 -17.51 -11.16 -1.48
C ILE A 217 -18.30 -12.03 -0.51
N ASP A 218 -17.62 -12.74 0.39
CA ASP A 218 -18.28 -13.56 1.41
C ASP A 218 -19.17 -12.69 2.30
N LYS A 219 -18.69 -11.53 2.73
CA LYS A 219 -19.44 -10.59 3.55
C LYS A 219 -20.64 -9.99 2.81
N VAL A 220 -20.51 -9.72 1.51
CA VAL A 220 -21.64 -9.30 0.65
C VAL A 220 -22.71 -10.38 0.61
N ASN A 221 -22.30 -11.64 0.39
CA ASN A 221 -23.21 -12.78 0.30
C ASN A 221 -23.95 -13.01 1.63
N ASP A 222 -23.25 -12.92 2.76
CA ASP A 222 -23.85 -13.03 4.09
C ASP A 222 -24.93 -11.97 4.30
N ILE A 223 -24.62 -10.70 4.00
CA ILE A 223 -25.58 -9.58 4.16
C ILE A 223 -26.82 -9.76 3.27
N VAL A 224 -26.61 -10.17 2.01
CA VAL A 224 -27.71 -10.27 1.05
C VAL A 224 -28.61 -11.47 1.32
N THR A 225 -28.03 -12.58 1.80
CA THR A 225 -28.79 -13.79 2.19
C THR A 225 -29.78 -13.49 3.32
N ASP A 226 -29.46 -12.58 4.22
CA ASP A 226 -30.33 -12.20 5.35
C ASP A 226 -31.46 -11.23 4.95
N ILE A 227 -31.55 -10.79 3.69
CA ILE A 227 -32.57 -9.84 3.22
C ILE A 227 -33.88 -10.55 2.90
N ASN A 228 -34.95 -10.09 3.54
CA ASN A 228 -36.32 -10.62 3.29
C ASN A 228 -36.71 -10.46 1.82
N GLY A 229 -37.12 -11.56 1.20
CA GLY A 229 -37.53 -11.62 -0.20
C GLY A 229 -36.46 -12.13 -1.16
N VAL A 230 -35.21 -12.25 -0.73
CA VAL A 230 -34.15 -12.97 -1.45
C VAL A 230 -34.32 -14.46 -1.21
N THR A 231 -34.45 -15.24 -2.28
CA THR A 231 -34.56 -16.71 -2.21
C THR A 231 -33.18 -17.37 -2.26
N SER A 232 -32.33 -16.93 -3.17
CA SER A 232 -30.93 -17.38 -3.26
C SER A 232 -30.09 -16.36 -4.01
N ILE A 233 -28.77 -16.46 -3.85
CA ILE A 233 -27.80 -15.71 -4.64
C ILE A 233 -27.34 -16.61 -5.78
N VAL A 234 -27.37 -16.09 -7.01
CA VAL A 234 -26.95 -16.81 -8.23
C VAL A 234 -25.49 -16.51 -8.53
N ASP A 235 -25.10 -15.22 -8.48
CA ASP A 235 -23.75 -14.77 -8.80
C ASP A 235 -23.45 -13.46 -8.06
N THR A 236 -22.20 -13.30 -7.63
CA THR A 236 -21.70 -12.08 -7.01
C THR A 236 -20.35 -11.72 -7.59
N LYS A 237 -20.26 -10.54 -8.18
CA LYS A 237 -19.01 -9.97 -8.70
C LYS A 237 -18.72 -8.67 -7.99
N GLY A 238 -17.44 -8.44 -7.72
CA GLY A 238 -17.00 -7.19 -7.13
C GLY A 238 -15.73 -6.69 -7.80
N ARG A 239 -15.55 -5.37 -7.80
CA ARG A 239 -14.32 -4.70 -8.18
C ARG A 239 -14.15 -3.44 -7.35
N THR A 240 -12.92 -2.96 -7.23
CA THR A 240 -12.64 -1.73 -6.48
C THR A 240 -12.00 -0.66 -7.38
N HIS A 241 -12.45 0.57 -7.21
CA HIS A 241 -11.79 1.75 -7.79
C HIS A 241 -11.35 2.67 -6.65
N GLY A 242 -10.13 2.45 -6.14
CA GLY A 242 -9.65 3.10 -4.92
C GLY A 242 -10.47 2.68 -3.70
N LEU A 243 -11.18 3.62 -3.08
CA LEU A 243 -12.04 3.36 -1.92
C LEU A 243 -13.49 2.96 -2.30
N LEU A 244 -13.86 2.99 -3.58
CA LEU A 244 -15.19 2.72 -4.06
C LEU A 244 -15.33 1.25 -4.47
N TYR A 245 -16.28 0.55 -3.89
CA TYR A 245 -16.66 -0.80 -4.27
C TYR A 245 -17.77 -0.76 -5.32
N PHE A 246 -17.61 -1.51 -6.40
CA PHE A 246 -18.65 -1.82 -7.36
C PHE A 246 -19.03 -3.28 -7.18
N ILE A 247 -20.29 -3.53 -6.86
CA ILE A 247 -20.81 -4.87 -6.59
C ILE A 247 -21.95 -5.14 -7.57
N ASP A 248 -21.77 -6.15 -8.40
CA ASP A 248 -22.78 -6.66 -9.31
C ASP A 248 -23.29 -7.99 -8.73
N ILE A 249 -24.56 -8.03 -8.30
CA ILE A 249 -25.13 -9.22 -7.66
C ILE A 249 -26.42 -9.67 -8.37
N THR A 250 -26.51 -10.96 -8.61
CA THR A 250 -27.72 -11.60 -9.15
C THR A 250 -28.38 -12.45 -8.07
N VAL A 251 -29.63 -12.14 -7.78
CA VAL A 251 -30.41 -12.88 -6.76
C VAL A 251 -31.73 -13.39 -7.36
N THR A 252 -32.21 -14.51 -6.83
CA THR A 252 -33.56 -15.00 -7.17
C THR A 252 -34.58 -14.50 -6.15
N VAL A 253 -35.75 -14.16 -6.65
CA VAL A 253 -36.92 -13.73 -5.88
C VAL A 253 -38.15 -14.48 -6.32
N ASP A 254 -39.27 -14.44 -5.55
CA ASP A 254 -40.52 -15.07 -5.91
C ASP A 254 -41.02 -14.54 -7.27
N SER A 255 -41.30 -15.46 -8.19
CA SER A 255 -41.76 -15.16 -9.55
C SER A 255 -43.14 -14.46 -9.61
N SER A 256 -43.93 -14.48 -8.55
CA SER A 256 -45.24 -13.82 -8.43
C SER A 256 -45.15 -12.33 -8.10
N LEU A 257 -43.97 -11.82 -7.75
CA LEU A 257 -43.75 -10.41 -7.38
C LEU A 257 -43.96 -9.49 -8.58
N ASN A 258 -44.63 -8.38 -8.35
CA ASN A 258 -44.72 -7.30 -9.35
C ASN A 258 -43.40 -6.45 -9.31
N VAL A 259 -43.20 -5.63 -10.36
CA VAL A 259 -42.00 -4.80 -10.53
C VAL A 259 -41.72 -3.92 -9.30
N LYS A 260 -42.76 -3.37 -8.67
CA LYS A 260 -42.61 -2.51 -7.48
C LYS A 260 -42.07 -3.31 -6.28
N GLN A 261 -42.66 -4.47 -6.02
CA GLN A 261 -42.27 -5.34 -4.91
C GLN A 261 -40.84 -5.86 -5.09
N SER A 262 -40.47 -6.27 -6.30
CA SER A 262 -39.11 -6.71 -6.60
C SER A 262 -38.09 -5.56 -6.50
N HIS A 263 -38.45 -4.36 -6.94
CA HIS A 263 -37.59 -3.17 -6.77
C HIS A 263 -37.41 -2.80 -5.31
N ASP A 264 -38.42 -2.95 -4.45
CA ASP A 264 -38.23 -2.70 -3.00
C ASP A 264 -37.19 -3.64 -2.38
N ILE A 265 -37.06 -4.89 -2.86
CA ILE A 265 -36.02 -5.82 -2.45
C ILE A 265 -34.64 -5.30 -2.91
N THR A 266 -34.50 -4.85 -4.16
CA THR A 266 -33.26 -4.24 -4.69
C THR A 266 -32.78 -3.09 -3.79
N VAL A 267 -33.69 -2.17 -3.49
CA VAL A 267 -33.39 -1.01 -2.63
C VAL A 267 -32.95 -1.43 -1.22
N ASN A 268 -33.53 -2.51 -0.68
CA ASN A 268 -33.11 -3.02 0.63
C ASN A 268 -31.70 -3.61 0.59
N ILE A 269 -31.33 -4.33 -0.48
CA ILE A 269 -29.97 -4.83 -0.71
C ILE A 269 -28.98 -3.68 -0.80
N GLU A 270 -29.25 -2.69 -1.67
CA GLU A 270 -28.40 -1.49 -1.84
C GLU A 270 -28.18 -0.75 -0.51
N LYS A 271 -29.24 -0.55 0.27
CA LYS A 271 -29.17 0.11 1.58
C LYS A 271 -28.34 -0.69 2.60
N ALA A 272 -28.51 -2.02 2.63
CA ALA A 272 -27.77 -2.87 3.54
C ALA A 272 -26.27 -2.86 3.22
N LEU A 273 -25.92 -2.99 1.95
CA LEU A 273 -24.52 -2.92 1.49
C LEU A 273 -23.90 -1.54 1.70
N SER A 274 -24.63 -0.45 1.40
CA SER A 274 -24.16 0.93 1.65
C SER A 274 -23.96 1.26 3.13
N LYS A 275 -24.60 0.55 4.03
CA LYS A 275 -24.42 0.70 5.49
C LYS A 275 -23.11 0.07 5.94
N GLU A 276 -22.74 -1.06 5.35
CA GLU A 276 -21.52 -1.79 5.70
C GLU A 276 -20.31 -1.26 4.93
N PHE A 277 -20.46 -1.05 3.63
CA PHE A 277 -19.42 -0.50 2.75
C PHE A 277 -19.71 0.98 2.51
N TYR A 278 -19.03 1.88 3.20
CA TYR A 278 -19.32 3.32 3.21
C TYR A 278 -19.32 3.98 1.81
N TYR A 279 -18.55 3.42 0.87
CA TYR A 279 -18.55 3.81 -0.56
C TYR A 279 -18.79 2.56 -1.38
N CYS A 280 -20.05 2.30 -1.73
CA CYS A 280 -20.47 1.16 -2.52
C CYS A 280 -21.48 1.59 -3.58
N ASP A 281 -21.23 1.20 -4.82
CA ASP A 281 -22.19 1.26 -5.92
C ASP A 281 -22.61 -0.17 -6.25
N THR A 282 -23.88 -0.48 -6.09
CA THR A 282 -24.39 -1.84 -6.19
C THR A 282 -25.41 -1.93 -7.33
N LEU A 283 -25.18 -2.85 -8.26
CA LEU A 283 -26.12 -3.24 -9.28
C LEU A 283 -26.76 -4.59 -8.91
N VAL A 284 -28.06 -4.60 -8.68
CA VAL A 284 -28.81 -5.82 -8.35
C VAL A 284 -29.59 -6.29 -9.55
N HIS A 285 -29.28 -7.48 -10.06
CA HIS A 285 -30.06 -8.18 -11.06
C HIS A 285 -30.99 -9.19 -10.38
N LEU A 286 -32.28 -9.13 -10.71
CA LEU A 286 -33.29 -10.01 -10.14
C LEU A 286 -33.71 -11.07 -11.16
N GLU A 287 -33.67 -12.32 -10.73
CA GLU A 287 -34.17 -13.46 -11.50
C GLU A 287 -35.41 -14.08 -10.79
N PRO A 288 -36.42 -14.53 -11.52
CA PRO A 288 -37.51 -15.26 -10.92
C PRO A 288 -37.05 -16.62 -10.39
N HIS A 289 -37.44 -16.98 -9.17
CA HIS A 289 -37.18 -18.33 -8.67
C HIS A 289 -38.07 -19.32 -9.43
N VAL A 290 -37.44 -20.13 -10.28
CA VAL A 290 -38.13 -21.19 -11.02
C VAL A 290 -38.05 -22.47 -10.18
N ILE A 291 -39.20 -22.88 -9.60
CA ILE A 291 -39.29 -24.22 -9.02
C ILE A 291 -39.26 -25.19 -10.20
N ALA A 292 -38.13 -25.89 -10.36
CA ALA A 292 -38.04 -26.96 -11.34
C ALA A 292 -39.11 -28.01 -10.95
N CYS A 293 -40.27 -27.99 -11.63
CA CYS A 293 -41.20 -29.10 -11.57
C CYS A 293 -40.48 -30.34 -12.13
N HIS A 294 -40.00 -31.20 -11.28
CA HIS A 294 -39.66 -32.55 -11.67
C HIS A 294 -40.98 -33.21 -12.16
N THR A 295 -41.23 -33.15 -13.44
CA THR A 295 -42.20 -34.04 -14.10
C THR A 295 -41.61 -35.44 -13.98
N TYR A 296 -42.28 -36.26 -13.14
CA TYR A 296 -42.10 -37.70 -13.09
C TYR A 296 -42.55 -38.33 -14.40
#